data_ced0f9ee925cfc75ba21c5987525fda7
#
_entry.id   ced0f9ee925cfc75ba21c5987525fda7
#
_cell.length_a   1.000
_cell.length_b   1.000
_cell.length_c   1.000
_cell.angle_alpha   90.00
_cell.angle_beta   90.00
_cell.angle_gamma   90.00
#
_symmetry.space_group_name_H-M   'P 1'
#
loop_
_entity.id
_entity.type
_entity.pdbx_description
1 polymer ?
#
loop_
_entity_poly.entity_id
_entity_poly.type
_entity_poly.pdbx_seq_one_letter_code
_entity_poly.pdbx_strand_id
1 'polypeptide(L)'
;MAKRIVFLMSDTGGGHRAAAEAIRDALYIRYGKDNVEATLIDVFRLSRFPMNYMPEFYPWLVNRSKASWAIGYNLSNTRGRANLLARTMYYTNARRFKKMIQTNPADVVVCVHSVITRAAMRAYDVLDMRPPFITVVTDLVTTHYFWYDKQAERCLVPTQAAYDRGLKAGLKPEQMRITGLPVDPRFMDSLVSKQAARAELGWLPDKPAILMVAGGDGMGPLHATARAISEKHLDCQLAIIAGRNRALKEKLEQTPWEQPTHIYGFVRNMPRLMAAADILVTKAGPATLTEAAIAGLPMIISDAIPGQEDGNVTYVVENNAGAYAPEPRQVAETVANWLHEGADALAQRAANARRIANPNAVWEIADEIWQWAHHESLPGKRRRRRLHRHREKSS
;
A
#
# COMPACT_ATOMS: atom_id res chain seq x y z
N MET A 1 24.02 3.53 -21.09
CA MET A 1 23.92 4.33 -19.87
C MET A 1 22.75 3.82 -19.06
N ALA A 2 22.90 3.71 -17.75
CA ALA A 2 21.81 3.33 -16.85
C ALA A 2 20.63 4.29 -16.95
N LYS A 3 19.42 3.76 -16.87
CA LYS A 3 18.18 4.54 -16.86
C LYS A 3 17.90 5.10 -15.47
N ARG A 4 17.73 6.42 -15.37
CA ARG A 4 17.47 7.13 -14.12
C ARG A 4 15.99 7.15 -13.81
N ILE A 5 15.60 6.44 -12.78
CA ILE A 5 14.22 6.30 -12.34
C ILE A 5 14.07 7.02 -10.99
N VAL A 6 13.27 8.07 -10.94
CA VAL A 6 13.04 8.84 -9.72
C VAL A 6 11.69 8.44 -9.13
N PHE A 7 11.71 7.88 -7.93
CA PHE A 7 10.52 7.55 -7.15
C PHE A 7 10.17 8.70 -6.19
N LEU A 8 8.95 9.19 -6.30
CA LEU A 8 8.38 10.18 -5.39
C LEU A 8 7.45 9.47 -4.40
N MET A 9 7.82 9.48 -3.13
CA MET A 9 7.11 8.79 -2.05
C MET A 9 7.09 9.62 -0.77
N SER A 10 6.52 9.09 0.30
CA SER A 10 6.67 9.59 1.66
C SER A 10 6.68 8.45 2.68
N ASP A 11 7.27 8.70 3.83
CA ASP A 11 7.32 7.78 4.98
C ASP A 11 6.04 7.79 5.84
N THR A 12 4.95 8.39 5.35
CA THR A 12 3.66 8.32 6.01
C THR A 12 3.11 6.89 6.01
N GLY A 13 3.15 6.22 7.17
CA GLY A 13 2.59 4.88 7.36
C GLY A 13 3.39 3.70 6.76
N GLY A 14 4.55 3.92 6.16
CA GLY A 14 5.48 2.88 5.67
C GLY A 14 5.07 2.17 4.38
N GLY A 15 3.80 2.11 4.00
CA GLY A 15 3.33 1.38 2.81
C GLY A 15 3.82 1.97 1.49
N HIS A 16 3.90 3.29 1.37
CA HIS A 16 4.39 3.96 0.16
C HIS A 16 5.88 3.73 -0.08
N ARG A 17 6.69 3.75 0.99
CA ARG A 17 8.11 3.39 0.90
C ARG A 17 8.28 1.93 0.48
N ALA A 18 7.57 1.01 1.15
CA ALA A 18 7.63 -0.41 0.82
C ALA A 18 7.28 -0.69 -0.65
N ALA A 19 6.25 -0.04 -1.18
CA ALA A 19 5.87 -0.13 -2.59
C ALA A 19 6.98 0.40 -3.52
N ALA A 20 7.58 1.56 -3.21
CA ALA A 20 8.69 2.10 -4.01
C ALA A 20 9.93 1.19 -3.99
N GLU A 21 10.27 0.63 -2.82
CA GLU A 21 11.38 -0.30 -2.65
C GLU A 21 11.12 -1.62 -3.37
N ALA A 22 9.90 -2.16 -3.29
CA ALA A 22 9.52 -3.38 -4.01
C ALA A 22 9.68 -3.21 -5.53
N ILE A 23 9.19 -2.10 -6.09
CA ILE A 23 9.30 -1.81 -7.51
C ILE A 23 10.78 -1.61 -7.92
N ARG A 24 11.56 -0.86 -7.12
CA ARG A 24 13.00 -0.70 -7.34
C ARG A 24 13.72 -2.04 -7.38
N ASP A 25 13.44 -2.91 -6.39
CA ASP A 25 14.09 -4.21 -6.28
C ASP A 25 13.70 -5.13 -7.45
N ALA A 26 12.43 -5.08 -7.89
CA ALA A 26 11.99 -5.79 -9.09
C ALA A 26 12.72 -5.30 -10.36
N LEU A 27 12.91 -3.98 -10.52
CA LEU A 27 13.69 -3.41 -11.62
C LEU A 27 15.13 -3.90 -11.58
N TYR A 28 15.78 -3.91 -10.41
CA TYR A 28 17.15 -4.39 -10.25
C TYR A 28 17.30 -5.89 -10.54
N ILE A 29 16.35 -6.71 -10.10
CA ILE A 29 16.36 -8.15 -10.36
C ILE A 29 16.18 -8.42 -11.86
N ARG A 30 15.25 -7.72 -12.53
CA ARG A 30 14.84 -8.03 -13.89
C ARG A 30 15.74 -7.42 -14.95
N TYR A 31 16.24 -6.21 -14.71
CA TYR A 31 17.02 -5.45 -15.70
C TYR A 31 18.49 -5.23 -15.32
N GLY A 32 18.89 -5.63 -14.11
CA GLY A 32 20.26 -5.49 -13.60
C GLY A 32 20.53 -4.12 -12.98
N LYS A 33 21.27 -4.11 -11.89
CA LYS A 33 21.63 -2.88 -11.16
C LYS A 33 22.47 -1.91 -11.98
N ASP A 34 23.28 -2.41 -12.92
CA ASP A 34 24.13 -1.59 -13.77
C ASP A 34 23.33 -0.83 -14.85
N ASN A 35 22.11 -1.29 -15.14
CA ASN A 35 21.22 -0.68 -16.12
C ASN A 35 20.17 0.26 -15.51
N VAL A 36 20.01 0.25 -14.17
CA VAL A 36 18.99 1.00 -13.45
C VAL A 36 19.62 1.83 -12.34
N GLU A 37 19.44 3.15 -12.42
CA GLU A 37 19.74 4.08 -11.32
C GLU A 37 18.43 4.56 -10.71
N ALA A 38 18.06 3.99 -9.55
CA ALA A 38 16.81 4.30 -8.87
C ALA A 38 17.04 5.21 -7.64
N THR A 39 16.39 6.38 -7.64
CA THR A 39 16.45 7.34 -6.53
C THR A 39 15.09 7.46 -5.87
N LEU A 40 15.00 7.21 -4.57
CA LEU A 40 13.78 7.37 -3.76
C LEU A 40 13.81 8.73 -3.04
N ILE A 41 12.77 9.54 -3.22
CA ILE A 41 12.69 10.90 -2.66
C ILE A 41 11.45 11.01 -1.78
N ASP A 42 11.65 11.26 -0.48
CA ASP A 42 10.56 11.67 0.41
C ASP A 42 10.23 13.16 0.18
N VAL A 43 9.13 13.40 -0.53
CA VAL A 43 8.72 14.76 -0.92
C VAL A 43 8.21 15.56 0.27
N PHE A 44 7.63 14.92 1.30
CA PHE A 44 7.22 15.63 2.49
C PHE A 44 8.43 16.16 3.27
N ARG A 45 9.48 15.37 3.42
CA ARG A 45 10.74 15.82 4.05
C ARG A 45 11.35 17.03 3.35
N LEU A 46 11.20 17.12 2.04
CA LEU A 46 11.65 18.27 1.27
C LEU A 46 10.70 19.49 1.38
N SER A 47 9.49 19.32 1.87
CA SER A 47 8.47 20.37 1.94
C SER A 47 8.74 21.35 3.09
N ARG A 48 8.00 22.49 3.09
CA ARG A 48 8.02 23.45 4.20
C ARG A 48 7.20 22.96 5.39
N PHE A 49 7.49 23.48 6.56
CA PHE A 49 6.62 23.36 7.73
C PHE A 49 5.18 23.80 7.38
N PRO A 50 4.14 23.09 7.83
CA PRO A 50 4.17 21.89 8.67
C PRO A 50 4.29 20.56 7.90
N MET A 51 4.32 20.58 6.57
CA MET A 51 4.27 19.35 5.74
C MET A 51 5.48 18.42 5.93
N ASN A 52 6.65 18.98 6.25
CA ASN A 52 7.86 18.20 6.50
C ASN A 52 7.77 17.30 7.75
N TYR A 53 6.83 17.58 8.66
CA TYR A 53 6.55 16.75 9.84
C TYR A 53 5.37 15.78 9.65
N MET A 54 4.75 15.78 8.49
CA MET A 54 3.61 14.86 8.23
C MET A 54 3.93 13.38 8.47
N PRO A 55 5.12 12.86 8.16
CA PRO A 55 5.43 11.44 8.43
C PRO A 55 5.30 11.07 9.91
N GLU A 56 5.71 11.95 10.83
CA GLU A 56 5.60 11.73 12.28
C GLU A 56 4.20 12.04 12.80
N PHE A 57 3.56 13.05 12.24
CA PHE A 57 2.27 13.54 12.73
C PHE A 57 1.09 12.70 12.24
N TYR A 58 1.20 12.11 11.06
CA TYR A 58 0.13 11.32 10.44
C TYR A 58 -0.38 10.16 11.33
N PRO A 59 0.48 9.28 11.89
CA PRO A 59 0.01 8.19 12.76
C PRO A 59 -0.70 8.70 14.00
N TRP A 60 -0.20 9.79 14.60
CA TRP A 60 -0.83 10.43 15.76
C TRP A 60 -2.20 11.00 15.41
N LEU A 61 -2.34 11.69 14.27
CA LEU A 61 -3.59 12.28 13.81
C LEU A 61 -4.67 11.23 13.57
N VAL A 62 -4.34 10.16 12.85
CA VAL A 62 -5.27 9.06 12.54
C VAL A 62 -5.70 8.34 13.82
N ASN A 63 -4.79 8.10 14.77
CA ASN A 63 -5.10 7.39 16.00
C ASN A 63 -5.95 8.23 16.97
N ARG A 64 -5.73 9.56 17.04
CA ARG A 64 -6.41 10.42 18.01
C ARG A 64 -7.87 10.68 17.65
N SER A 65 -8.20 10.78 16.37
CA SER A 65 -9.56 11.05 15.92
C SER A 65 -9.82 10.50 14.51
N LYS A 66 -10.23 9.23 14.45
CA LYS A 66 -10.68 8.61 13.20
C LYS A 66 -11.81 9.38 12.53
N ALA A 67 -12.74 9.97 13.32
CA ALA A 67 -13.84 10.77 12.79
C ALA A 67 -13.37 12.05 12.11
N SER A 68 -12.45 12.80 12.73
CA SER A 68 -11.88 14.02 12.14
C SER A 68 -11.10 13.71 10.87
N TRP A 69 -10.38 12.57 10.85
CA TRP A 69 -9.70 12.09 9.64
C TRP A 69 -10.68 11.80 8.52
N ALA A 70 -11.76 11.04 8.79
CA ALA A 70 -12.79 10.71 7.82
C ALA A 70 -13.45 11.96 7.21
N ILE A 71 -13.78 12.96 8.05
CA ILE A 71 -14.31 14.25 7.59
C ILE A 71 -13.31 14.94 6.66
N GLY A 72 -12.04 15.08 7.06
CA GLY A 72 -10.98 15.70 6.26
C GLY A 72 -10.76 14.98 4.93
N TYR A 73 -10.70 13.64 4.97
CA TYR A 73 -10.55 12.79 3.80
C TYR A 73 -11.72 13.01 2.82
N ASN A 74 -12.97 12.90 3.28
CA ASN A 74 -14.14 13.04 2.44
C ASN A 74 -14.29 14.48 1.90
N LEU A 75 -14.04 15.49 2.71
CA LEU A 75 -14.07 16.89 2.27
C LEU A 75 -13.02 17.18 1.20
N SER A 76 -11.82 16.63 1.28
CA SER A 76 -10.76 16.80 0.27
C SER A 76 -10.96 15.93 -0.97
N ASN A 77 -11.74 14.85 -0.88
CA ASN A 77 -11.92 13.83 -1.91
C ASN A 77 -12.89 14.25 -3.03
N THR A 78 -12.74 15.47 -3.52
CA THR A 78 -13.42 15.97 -4.71
C THR A 78 -12.42 16.54 -5.71
N ARG A 79 -12.73 16.46 -7.01
CA ARG A 79 -11.82 16.92 -8.07
C ARG A 79 -11.38 18.39 -7.91
N GLY A 80 -12.31 19.27 -7.54
CA GLY A 80 -12.03 20.70 -7.37
C GLY A 80 -11.13 20.99 -6.18
N ARG A 81 -11.47 20.44 -5.01
CA ARG A 81 -10.69 20.63 -3.76
C ARG A 81 -9.31 19.96 -3.84
N ALA A 82 -9.23 18.76 -4.41
CA ALA A 82 -7.94 18.09 -4.65
C ALA A 82 -7.02 18.94 -5.55
N ASN A 83 -7.57 19.58 -6.60
CA ASN A 83 -6.79 20.50 -7.44
C ASN A 83 -6.33 21.76 -6.69
N LEU A 84 -7.19 22.33 -5.85
CA LEU A 84 -6.84 23.53 -5.05
C LEU A 84 -5.71 23.22 -4.07
N LEU A 85 -5.84 22.13 -3.31
CA LEU A 85 -4.83 21.69 -2.34
C LEU A 85 -3.49 21.37 -3.03
N ALA A 86 -3.52 20.65 -4.14
CA ALA A 86 -2.31 20.35 -4.92
C ALA A 86 -1.65 21.62 -5.50
N ARG A 87 -2.43 22.63 -5.91
CA ARG A 87 -1.92 23.94 -6.33
C ARG A 87 -1.24 24.66 -5.17
N THR A 88 -1.88 24.71 -4.02
CA THR A 88 -1.32 25.34 -2.81
C THR A 88 -0.01 24.64 -2.44
N MET A 89 0.02 23.31 -2.37
CA MET A 89 1.22 22.52 -2.11
C MET A 89 2.36 22.86 -3.10
N TYR A 90 2.05 22.91 -4.39
CA TYR A 90 3.04 23.26 -5.40
C TYR A 90 3.58 24.67 -5.21
N TYR A 91 2.73 25.71 -5.11
CA TYR A 91 3.19 27.09 -5.04
C TYR A 91 3.97 27.39 -3.75
N THR A 92 3.56 26.83 -2.62
CA THR A 92 4.29 26.98 -1.35
C THR A 92 5.67 26.31 -1.36
N ASN A 93 5.86 25.27 -2.21
CA ASN A 93 7.10 24.50 -2.31
C ASN A 93 7.81 24.62 -3.66
N ALA A 94 7.41 25.55 -4.54
CA ALA A 94 7.89 25.60 -5.94
C ALA A 94 9.42 25.64 -6.07
N ARG A 95 10.11 26.41 -5.21
CA ARG A 95 11.59 26.47 -5.22
C ARG A 95 12.22 25.13 -4.85
N ARG A 96 11.61 24.39 -3.93
CA ARG A 96 12.08 23.07 -3.47
C ARG A 96 11.85 22.00 -4.53
N PHE A 97 10.69 22.01 -5.17
CA PHE A 97 10.42 21.15 -6.33
C PHE A 97 11.41 21.42 -7.46
N LYS A 98 11.68 22.71 -7.77
CA LYS A 98 12.67 23.07 -8.79
C LYS A 98 14.06 22.51 -8.44
N LYS A 99 14.51 22.68 -7.19
CA LYS A 99 15.80 22.15 -6.73
C LYS A 99 15.81 20.62 -6.83
N MET A 100 14.77 19.94 -6.35
CA MET A 100 14.62 18.48 -6.42
C MET A 100 14.79 17.96 -7.86
N ILE A 101 14.10 18.57 -8.83
CA ILE A 101 14.17 18.18 -10.24
C ILE A 101 15.58 18.42 -10.81
N GLN A 102 16.23 19.55 -10.47
CA GLN A 102 17.56 19.87 -10.95
C GLN A 102 18.64 18.96 -10.40
N THR A 103 18.50 18.54 -9.13
CA THR A 103 19.47 17.65 -8.47
C THR A 103 19.24 16.17 -8.77
N ASN A 104 18.06 15.79 -9.29
CA ASN A 104 17.69 14.42 -9.60
C ASN A 104 17.14 14.33 -11.03
N PRO A 105 18.01 14.42 -12.05
CA PRO A 105 17.57 14.24 -13.44
C PRO A 105 17.03 12.84 -13.64
N ALA A 106 15.89 12.71 -14.34
CA ALA A 106 15.20 11.45 -14.52
C ALA A 106 14.89 11.16 -15.98
N ASP A 107 14.93 9.88 -16.37
CA ASP A 107 14.44 9.39 -17.65
C ASP A 107 12.95 8.99 -17.52
N VAL A 108 12.51 8.63 -16.30
CA VAL A 108 11.09 8.45 -15.92
C VAL A 108 10.88 8.83 -14.45
N VAL A 109 9.73 9.38 -14.13
CA VAL A 109 9.30 9.70 -12.75
C VAL A 109 8.15 8.79 -12.36
N VAL A 110 8.27 8.15 -11.20
CA VAL A 110 7.27 7.26 -10.63
C VAL A 110 6.76 7.84 -9.31
N CYS A 111 5.48 8.12 -9.21
CA CYS A 111 4.88 8.63 -7.98
C CYS A 111 4.01 7.55 -7.32
N VAL A 112 4.35 7.20 -6.09
CA VAL A 112 3.66 6.18 -5.30
C VAL A 112 2.92 6.78 -4.10
N HIS A 113 2.59 8.08 -4.13
CA HIS A 113 1.91 8.76 -3.03
C HIS A 113 0.85 9.75 -3.53
N SER A 114 -0.41 9.60 -3.07
CA SER A 114 -1.57 10.34 -3.56
C SER A 114 -1.43 11.87 -3.48
N VAL A 115 -1.14 12.40 -2.29
CA VAL A 115 -1.07 13.85 -2.05
C VAL A 115 0.03 14.53 -2.88
N ILE A 116 1.10 13.80 -3.19
CA ILE A 116 2.27 14.30 -3.93
C ILE A 116 1.99 14.36 -5.44
N THR A 117 1.24 13.42 -6.00
CA THR A 117 1.08 13.17 -7.44
C THR A 117 0.81 14.46 -8.23
N ARG A 118 -0.25 15.19 -7.90
CA ARG A 118 -0.65 16.39 -8.66
C ARG A 118 0.29 17.57 -8.49
N ALA A 119 0.87 17.74 -7.30
CA ALA A 119 1.82 18.83 -7.04
C ALA A 119 3.14 18.57 -7.79
N ALA A 120 3.64 17.34 -7.77
CA ALA A 120 4.83 16.92 -8.50
C ALA A 120 4.60 17.00 -10.02
N MET A 121 3.48 16.45 -10.53
CA MET A 121 3.15 16.55 -11.95
C MET A 121 3.17 18.01 -12.43
N ARG A 122 2.61 18.93 -11.65
CA ARG A 122 2.65 20.36 -11.96
C ARG A 122 4.08 20.90 -11.99
N ALA A 123 4.96 20.43 -11.09
CA ALA A 123 6.36 20.84 -11.05
C ALA A 123 7.14 20.40 -12.29
N TYR A 124 6.90 19.18 -12.76
CA TYR A 124 7.49 18.69 -14.01
C TYR A 124 6.87 19.34 -15.25
N ASP A 125 5.57 19.62 -15.25
CA ASP A 125 4.86 20.18 -16.42
C ASP A 125 5.22 21.66 -16.75
N VAL A 126 5.89 22.36 -15.84
CA VAL A 126 6.42 23.72 -16.12
C VAL A 126 7.75 23.71 -16.88
N LEU A 127 8.42 22.58 -17.00
CA LEU A 127 9.63 22.43 -17.80
C LEU A 127 9.29 22.54 -19.29
N ASP A 128 10.24 22.91 -20.12
CA ASP A 128 10.07 22.90 -21.57
C ASP A 128 9.99 21.45 -22.10
N MET A 129 10.88 20.59 -21.60
CA MET A 129 10.84 19.13 -21.80
C MET A 129 10.84 18.45 -20.44
N ARG A 130 10.04 17.40 -20.27
CA ARG A 130 9.93 16.65 -19.01
C ARG A 130 10.01 15.13 -19.25
N PRO A 131 10.50 14.36 -18.29
CA PRO A 131 10.39 12.91 -18.35
C PRO A 131 8.93 12.46 -18.33
N PRO A 132 8.61 11.25 -18.84
CA PRO A 132 7.34 10.59 -18.59
C PRO A 132 7.05 10.50 -17.08
N PHE A 133 5.77 10.61 -16.71
CA PHE A 133 5.32 10.56 -15.33
C PHE A 133 4.31 9.44 -15.14
N ILE A 134 4.64 8.49 -14.27
CA ILE A 134 3.82 7.32 -13.97
C ILE A 134 3.31 7.44 -12.53
N THR A 135 2.01 7.22 -12.33
CA THR A 135 1.42 7.08 -11.01
C THR A 135 1.19 5.60 -10.72
N VAL A 136 1.68 5.11 -9.60
CA VAL A 136 1.35 3.78 -9.08
C VAL A 136 0.49 3.96 -7.84
N VAL A 137 -0.78 3.61 -7.94
CA VAL A 137 -1.76 3.76 -6.86
C VAL A 137 -1.56 2.66 -5.83
N THR A 138 -1.29 3.04 -4.58
CA THR A 138 -1.05 2.13 -3.46
C THR A 138 -2.20 2.03 -2.46
N ASP A 139 -3.33 2.71 -2.72
CA ASP A 139 -4.61 2.47 -2.07
C ASP A 139 -5.36 1.36 -2.84
N LEU A 140 -5.92 0.36 -2.16
CA LEU A 140 -6.43 -0.85 -2.83
C LEU A 140 -7.77 -0.62 -3.55
N VAL A 141 -8.75 -0.04 -2.88
CA VAL A 141 -10.11 0.14 -3.41
C VAL A 141 -10.59 1.59 -3.33
N THR A 142 -10.66 2.14 -2.12
CA THR A 142 -11.06 3.53 -1.90
C THR A 142 -9.89 4.45 -2.21
N THR A 143 -9.84 4.96 -3.45
CA THR A 143 -8.74 5.81 -3.90
C THR A 143 -9.13 7.28 -3.90
N HIS A 144 -8.25 8.13 -3.37
CA HIS A 144 -8.47 9.57 -3.32
C HIS A 144 -8.26 10.24 -4.69
N TYR A 145 -8.99 11.32 -4.99
CA TYR A 145 -8.80 12.08 -6.25
C TYR A 145 -7.39 12.64 -6.43
N PHE A 146 -6.58 12.73 -5.40
CA PHE A 146 -5.17 13.13 -5.50
C PHE A 146 -4.33 12.20 -6.38
N TRP A 147 -4.67 10.91 -6.48
CA TRP A 147 -3.95 9.95 -7.31
C TRP A 147 -3.99 10.27 -8.81
N TYR A 148 -5.08 10.88 -9.28
CA TYR A 148 -5.39 10.93 -10.69
C TYR A 148 -5.05 12.29 -11.29
N ASP A 149 -4.00 12.38 -12.10
CA ASP A 149 -3.66 13.55 -12.91
C ASP A 149 -3.72 13.21 -14.40
N LYS A 150 -4.48 14.00 -15.16
CA LYS A 150 -4.70 13.79 -16.60
C LYS A 150 -3.44 13.95 -17.45
N GLN A 151 -2.38 14.50 -16.89
CA GLN A 151 -1.12 14.75 -17.61
C GLN A 151 -0.09 13.65 -17.36
N ALA A 152 -0.37 12.71 -16.44
CA ALA A 152 0.42 11.51 -16.26
C ALA A 152 0.28 10.61 -17.50
N GLU A 153 1.36 10.03 -17.95
CA GLU A 153 1.37 9.11 -19.09
C GLU A 153 0.74 7.79 -18.75
N ARG A 154 0.97 7.33 -17.52
CA ARG A 154 0.36 6.10 -16.99
C ARG A 154 -0.14 6.29 -15.55
N CYS A 155 -1.23 5.60 -15.24
CA CYS A 155 -1.75 5.41 -13.91
C CYS A 155 -2.03 3.92 -13.69
N LEU A 156 -1.15 3.27 -12.94
CA LEU A 156 -1.22 1.86 -12.62
C LEU A 156 -2.03 1.70 -11.34
N VAL A 157 -3.10 0.92 -11.41
CA VAL A 157 -4.10 0.80 -10.34
C VAL A 157 -4.28 -0.64 -9.89
N PRO A 158 -4.62 -0.88 -8.61
CA PRO A 158 -4.68 -2.23 -8.08
C PRO A 158 -5.96 -2.99 -8.44
N THR A 159 -7.08 -2.32 -8.63
CA THR A 159 -8.39 -2.96 -8.78
C THR A 159 -9.25 -2.27 -9.84
N GLN A 160 -10.31 -2.96 -10.28
CA GLN A 160 -11.31 -2.38 -11.18
C GLN A 160 -11.98 -1.13 -10.58
N ALA A 161 -12.26 -1.13 -9.28
CA ALA A 161 -12.84 0.04 -8.60
C ALA A 161 -11.94 1.28 -8.68
N ALA A 162 -10.62 1.10 -8.51
CA ALA A 162 -9.63 2.15 -8.67
C ALA A 162 -9.52 2.60 -10.14
N TYR A 163 -9.63 1.69 -11.10
CA TYR A 163 -9.68 1.99 -12.54
C TYR A 163 -10.89 2.86 -12.88
N ASP A 164 -12.08 2.44 -12.48
CA ASP A 164 -13.32 3.19 -12.73
C ASP A 164 -13.28 4.57 -12.08
N ARG A 165 -12.67 4.68 -10.91
CA ARG A 165 -12.43 5.97 -10.23
C ARG A 165 -11.51 6.88 -11.05
N GLY A 166 -10.47 6.33 -11.66
CA GLY A 166 -9.57 7.06 -12.54
C GLY A 166 -10.26 7.60 -13.78
N LEU A 167 -11.12 6.81 -14.43
CA LEU A 167 -11.95 7.25 -15.55
C LEU A 167 -12.90 8.38 -15.13
N LYS A 168 -13.57 8.26 -13.98
CA LYS A 168 -14.41 9.34 -13.39
C LYS A 168 -13.60 10.59 -13.06
N ALA A 169 -12.33 10.46 -12.68
CA ALA A 169 -11.41 11.57 -12.50
C ALA A 169 -10.97 12.21 -13.83
N GLY A 170 -11.25 11.55 -14.95
CA GLY A 170 -11.08 12.02 -16.32
C GLY A 170 -9.73 11.64 -16.93
N LEU A 171 -9.10 10.56 -16.47
CA LEU A 171 -8.08 9.86 -17.23
C LEU A 171 -8.74 9.10 -18.37
N LYS A 172 -7.96 8.82 -19.39
CA LYS A 172 -8.41 8.04 -20.54
C LYS A 172 -8.04 6.55 -20.35
N PRO A 173 -8.79 5.62 -20.98
CA PRO A 173 -8.48 4.19 -20.87
C PRO A 173 -7.03 3.83 -21.18
N GLU A 174 -6.45 4.46 -22.23
CA GLU A 174 -5.07 4.23 -22.64
C GLU A 174 -4.01 4.69 -21.63
N GLN A 175 -4.39 5.56 -20.66
CA GLN A 175 -3.52 5.97 -19.57
C GLN A 175 -3.61 5.00 -18.37
N MET A 176 -4.62 4.16 -18.32
CA MET A 176 -4.95 3.34 -17.15
C MET A 176 -4.59 1.87 -17.40
N ARG A 177 -4.03 1.22 -16.38
CA ARG A 177 -3.82 -0.23 -16.38
C ARG A 177 -4.05 -0.80 -15.00
N ILE A 178 -4.77 -1.92 -14.91
CA ILE A 178 -4.93 -2.69 -13.67
C ILE A 178 -3.74 -3.63 -13.57
N THR A 179 -2.92 -3.44 -12.52
CA THR A 179 -1.71 -4.25 -12.28
C THR A 179 -1.77 -4.99 -10.94
N GLY A 180 -2.62 -4.60 -10.02
CA GLY A 180 -2.51 -5.00 -8.62
C GLY A 180 -1.59 -4.08 -7.82
N LEU A 181 -1.42 -4.37 -6.53
CA LEU A 181 -0.48 -3.67 -5.64
C LEU A 181 0.91 -4.31 -5.68
N PRO A 182 1.99 -3.51 -5.74
CA PRO A 182 3.33 -4.07 -5.68
C PRO A 182 3.66 -4.61 -4.28
N VAL A 183 4.13 -5.84 -4.23
CA VAL A 183 4.66 -6.53 -3.06
C VAL A 183 6.12 -6.85 -3.32
N ASP A 184 6.93 -7.06 -2.28
CA ASP A 184 8.36 -7.43 -2.43
C ASP A 184 8.50 -8.56 -3.46
N PRO A 185 9.33 -8.40 -4.50
CA PRO A 185 9.46 -9.40 -5.57
C PRO A 185 9.87 -10.79 -5.06
N ARG A 186 10.53 -10.85 -3.89
CA ARG A 186 10.94 -12.10 -3.24
C ARG A 186 9.85 -12.71 -2.35
N PHE A 187 8.68 -12.06 -2.24
CA PHE A 187 7.60 -12.54 -1.36
C PHE A 187 7.16 -13.94 -1.77
N MET A 188 6.92 -14.17 -3.06
CA MET A 188 6.52 -15.48 -3.59
C MET A 188 7.59 -16.55 -3.36
N ASP A 189 8.87 -16.24 -3.62
CA ASP A 189 9.98 -17.16 -3.40
C ASP A 189 10.19 -17.50 -1.91
N SER A 190 9.74 -16.59 -1.04
CA SER A 190 9.80 -16.76 0.41
C SER A 190 8.61 -17.54 0.98
N LEU A 191 7.54 -17.75 0.22
CA LEU A 191 6.45 -18.65 0.62
C LEU A 191 6.91 -20.12 0.48
N VAL A 192 6.88 -20.84 1.59
CA VAL A 192 7.15 -22.28 1.63
C VAL A 192 5.88 -23.03 2.02
N SER A 193 5.93 -24.36 2.06
CA SER A 193 4.80 -25.14 2.58
C SER A 193 4.52 -24.75 4.05
N LYS A 194 3.27 -24.83 4.45
CA LYS A 194 2.83 -24.55 5.82
C LYS A 194 3.64 -25.38 6.85
N GLN A 195 3.86 -26.65 6.55
CA GLN A 195 4.63 -27.55 7.41
C GLN A 195 6.09 -27.07 7.57
N ALA A 196 6.75 -26.70 6.47
CA ALA A 196 8.13 -26.19 6.53
C ALA A 196 8.21 -24.86 7.29
N ALA A 197 7.26 -23.95 7.06
CA ALA A 197 7.19 -22.67 7.77
C ALA A 197 6.98 -22.87 9.28
N ARG A 198 6.09 -23.78 9.69
CA ARG A 198 5.85 -24.10 11.10
C ARG A 198 7.08 -24.69 11.77
N ALA A 199 7.76 -25.63 11.11
CA ALA A 199 8.98 -26.22 11.63
C ALA A 199 10.08 -25.18 11.83
N GLU A 200 10.27 -24.25 10.87
CA GLU A 200 11.24 -23.16 10.96
C GLU A 200 10.92 -22.20 12.12
N LEU A 201 9.63 -21.91 12.34
CA LEU A 201 9.16 -20.96 13.37
C LEU A 201 8.99 -21.60 14.76
N GLY A 202 9.10 -22.94 14.88
CA GLY A 202 8.82 -23.66 16.12
C GLY A 202 7.34 -23.69 16.49
N TRP A 203 6.43 -23.55 15.50
CA TRP A 203 4.99 -23.63 15.73
C TRP A 203 4.53 -25.08 15.71
N LEU A 204 3.42 -25.35 16.44
CA LEU A 204 2.85 -26.68 16.49
C LEU A 204 2.31 -27.10 15.10
N PRO A 205 2.69 -28.31 14.59
CA PRO A 205 2.35 -28.70 13.23
C PRO A 205 0.86 -28.89 13.01
N ASP A 206 0.15 -29.47 14.01
CA ASP A 206 -1.23 -29.95 13.87
C ASP A 206 -2.29 -28.98 14.41
N LYS A 207 -1.87 -27.89 15.10
CA LYS A 207 -2.81 -26.90 15.63
C LYS A 207 -3.05 -25.76 14.66
N PRO A 208 -4.31 -25.36 14.40
CA PRO A 208 -4.61 -24.14 13.66
C PRO A 208 -3.88 -22.93 14.23
N ALA A 209 -3.29 -22.12 13.37
CA ALA A 209 -2.50 -20.97 13.76
C ALA A 209 -3.19 -19.65 13.35
N ILE A 210 -3.45 -18.81 14.33
CA ILE A 210 -4.06 -17.49 14.14
C ILE A 210 -2.95 -16.45 14.17
N LEU A 211 -2.64 -15.85 13.01
CA LEU A 211 -1.67 -14.76 12.90
C LEU A 211 -2.39 -13.42 13.11
N MET A 212 -1.90 -12.63 14.03
CA MET A 212 -2.47 -11.32 14.37
C MET A 212 -1.48 -10.20 14.07
N VAL A 213 -1.87 -9.24 13.21
CA VAL A 213 -0.99 -8.16 12.73
C VAL A 213 -1.70 -6.82 12.80
N ALA A 214 -1.19 -5.89 13.61
CA ALA A 214 -1.73 -4.53 13.74
C ALA A 214 -0.94 -3.47 12.95
N GLY A 215 -0.29 -3.87 11.86
CA GLY A 215 0.60 -3.02 11.06
C GLY A 215 1.96 -2.77 11.73
N GLY A 216 2.84 -2.03 11.04
CA GLY A 216 4.22 -1.83 11.49
C GLY A 216 4.37 -1.11 12.84
N ASP A 217 3.37 -0.33 13.23
CA ASP A 217 3.39 0.47 14.47
C ASP A 217 2.53 -0.12 15.61
N GLY A 218 1.96 -1.32 15.40
CA GLY A 218 1.19 -2.02 16.43
C GLY A 218 -0.06 -1.26 16.89
N MET A 219 -0.83 -0.74 15.93
CA MET A 219 -2.03 0.07 16.19
C MET A 219 -3.27 -0.81 16.43
N GLY A 220 -4.28 -0.24 17.11
CA GLY A 220 -5.57 -0.88 17.38
C GLY A 220 -5.58 -1.75 18.64
N PRO A 221 -6.72 -2.44 18.91
CA PRO A 221 -6.96 -3.16 20.16
C PRO A 221 -6.36 -4.59 20.15
N LEU A 222 -5.12 -4.77 19.61
CA LEU A 222 -4.51 -6.07 19.39
C LEU A 222 -4.47 -6.94 20.65
N HIS A 223 -4.09 -6.36 21.80
CA HIS A 223 -4.07 -7.07 23.08
C HIS A 223 -5.47 -7.53 23.50
N ALA A 224 -6.47 -6.64 23.44
CA ALA A 224 -7.85 -6.99 23.81
C ALA A 224 -8.43 -8.07 22.89
N THR A 225 -8.11 -7.99 21.58
CA THR A 225 -8.53 -8.99 20.60
C THR A 225 -7.90 -10.36 20.87
N ALA A 226 -6.59 -10.40 21.15
CA ALA A 226 -5.90 -11.63 21.50
C ALA A 226 -6.46 -12.25 22.79
N ARG A 227 -6.74 -11.42 23.80
CA ARG A 227 -7.38 -11.86 25.05
C ARG A 227 -8.77 -12.47 24.79
N ALA A 228 -9.60 -11.81 23.97
CA ALA A 228 -10.93 -12.31 23.65
C ALA A 228 -10.90 -13.67 22.94
N ILE A 229 -9.90 -13.90 22.07
CA ILE A 229 -9.67 -15.21 21.43
C ILE A 229 -9.22 -16.23 22.48
N SER A 230 -8.27 -15.85 23.35
CA SER A 230 -7.75 -16.73 24.40
C SER A 230 -8.84 -17.23 25.34
N GLU A 231 -9.73 -16.35 25.75
CA GLU A 231 -10.87 -16.66 26.66
C GLU A 231 -11.92 -17.62 26.06
N LYS A 232 -11.82 -17.91 24.74
CA LYS A 232 -12.66 -18.95 24.09
C LYS A 232 -12.14 -20.37 24.27
N HIS A 233 -10.94 -20.57 24.84
CA HIS A 233 -10.29 -21.87 25.05
C HIS A 233 -10.28 -22.76 23.80
N LEU A 234 -10.01 -22.13 22.63
CA LEU A 234 -9.98 -22.84 21.34
C LEU A 234 -8.72 -23.71 21.22
N ASP A 235 -8.84 -24.86 20.59
CA ASP A 235 -7.69 -25.71 20.25
C ASP A 235 -6.91 -25.16 19.07
N CYS A 236 -6.18 -24.07 19.30
CA CYS A 236 -5.38 -23.36 18.30
C CYS A 236 -4.09 -22.82 18.93
N GLN A 237 -3.26 -22.17 18.13
CA GLN A 237 -2.10 -21.42 18.57
C GLN A 237 -2.19 -19.97 18.06
N LEU A 238 -1.66 -19.01 18.82
CA LEU A 238 -1.63 -17.61 18.44
C LEU A 238 -0.21 -17.18 18.05
N ALA A 239 -0.10 -16.35 17.03
CA ALA A 239 1.12 -15.65 16.67
C ALA A 239 0.80 -14.15 16.55
N ILE A 240 1.37 -13.34 17.44
CA ILE A 240 1.00 -11.95 17.61
C ILE A 240 2.18 -11.05 17.26
N ILE A 241 2.01 -10.17 16.26
CA ILE A 241 3.05 -9.23 15.82
C ILE A 241 2.72 -7.84 16.36
N ALA A 242 3.48 -7.40 17.36
CA ALA A 242 3.36 -6.07 17.98
C ALA A 242 4.03 -4.95 17.14
N GLY A 243 4.77 -5.29 16.10
CA GLY A 243 5.51 -4.32 15.29
C GLY A 243 6.55 -3.56 16.08
N ARG A 244 6.67 -2.25 15.85
CA ARG A 244 7.63 -1.37 16.55
C ARG A 244 7.16 -0.96 17.96
N ASN A 245 5.97 -1.36 18.37
CA ASN A 245 5.39 -1.01 19.66
C ASN A 245 5.95 -1.90 20.78
N ARG A 246 7.05 -1.46 21.39
CA ARG A 246 7.73 -2.19 22.47
C ARG A 246 6.84 -2.39 23.70
N ALA A 247 6.10 -1.34 24.10
CA ALA A 247 5.20 -1.42 25.27
C ALA A 247 4.07 -2.44 25.05
N LEU A 248 3.53 -2.53 23.84
CA LEU A 248 2.56 -3.57 23.49
C LEU A 248 3.19 -4.96 23.53
N LYS A 249 4.42 -5.12 23.01
CA LYS A 249 5.12 -6.41 23.05
C LYS A 249 5.33 -6.89 24.48
N GLU A 250 5.87 -6.05 25.35
CA GLU A 250 6.09 -6.36 26.76
C GLU A 250 4.78 -6.75 27.47
N LYS A 251 3.69 -5.99 27.21
CA LYS A 251 2.37 -6.30 27.75
C LYS A 251 1.86 -7.68 27.28
N LEU A 252 2.06 -8.02 26.01
CA LEU A 252 1.67 -9.32 25.45
C LEU A 252 2.49 -10.47 26.06
N GLU A 253 3.80 -10.29 26.27
CA GLU A 253 4.69 -11.27 26.88
C GLU A 253 4.38 -11.54 28.37
N GLN A 254 3.87 -10.54 29.07
CA GLN A 254 3.45 -10.66 30.48
C GLN A 254 2.03 -11.22 30.67
N THR A 255 1.26 -11.34 29.60
CA THR A 255 -0.13 -11.82 29.65
C THR A 255 -0.14 -13.34 29.71
N PRO A 256 -0.87 -13.97 30.67
CA PRO A 256 -1.11 -15.40 30.65
C PRO A 256 -2.07 -15.74 29.50
N TRP A 257 -1.70 -16.73 28.70
CA TRP A 257 -2.47 -17.21 27.55
C TRP A 257 -2.93 -18.64 27.77
N GLU A 258 -4.17 -18.95 27.39
CA GLU A 258 -4.74 -20.30 27.53
C GLU A 258 -4.20 -21.30 26.49
N GLN A 259 -3.73 -20.79 25.34
CA GLN A 259 -3.16 -21.59 24.28
C GLN A 259 -1.70 -21.20 23.98
N PRO A 260 -0.94 -22.04 23.29
CA PRO A 260 0.41 -21.71 22.82
C PRO A 260 0.40 -20.39 22.06
N THR A 261 1.22 -19.44 22.49
CA THR A 261 1.23 -18.07 21.96
C THR A 261 2.65 -17.61 21.69
N HIS A 262 2.91 -17.19 20.46
CA HIS A 262 4.18 -16.66 19.98
C HIS A 262 4.09 -15.15 19.83
N ILE A 263 4.94 -14.41 20.55
CA ILE A 263 4.95 -12.95 20.54
C ILE A 263 6.14 -12.44 19.76
N TYR A 264 5.88 -11.62 18.74
CA TYR A 264 6.91 -11.02 17.89
C TYR A 264 6.87 -9.48 18.00
N GLY A 265 8.04 -8.87 17.90
CA GLY A 265 8.18 -7.44 17.66
C GLY A 265 8.04 -7.12 16.16
N PHE A 266 8.89 -6.22 15.66
CA PHE A 266 8.98 -5.94 14.23
C PHE A 266 9.66 -7.12 13.50
N VAL A 267 8.98 -7.67 12.50
CA VAL A 267 9.45 -8.83 11.72
C VAL A 267 9.81 -8.42 10.29
N ARG A 268 10.75 -9.16 9.68
CA ARG A 268 11.12 -9.02 8.27
C ARG A 268 10.80 -10.27 7.44
N ASN A 269 10.36 -11.33 8.08
CA ASN A 269 10.02 -12.62 7.49
C ASN A 269 8.50 -12.85 7.43
N MET A 270 7.72 -11.79 7.14
CA MET A 270 6.26 -11.87 7.05
C MET A 270 5.77 -13.02 6.14
N PRO A 271 6.38 -13.30 4.98
CA PRO A 271 5.96 -14.42 4.14
C PRO A 271 5.98 -15.77 4.86
N ARG A 272 6.98 -16.01 5.73
CA ARG A 272 7.07 -17.25 6.52
C ARG A 272 5.95 -17.36 7.54
N LEU A 273 5.65 -16.27 8.23
CA LEU A 273 4.58 -16.20 9.22
C LEU A 273 3.21 -16.39 8.57
N MET A 274 2.99 -15.78 7.39
CA MET A 274 1.76 -15.96 6.62
C MET A 274 1.63 -17.39 6.07
N ALA A 275 2.71 -18.01 5.59
CA ALA A 275 2.71 -19.39 5.13
C ALA A 275 2.38 -20.40 6.25
N ALA A 276 2.81 -20.11 7.49
CA ALA A 276 2.57 -20.97 8.66
C ALA A 276 1.14 -20.87 9.22
N ALA A 277 0.43 -19.75 8.94
CA ALA A 277 -0.86 -19.43 9.50
C ALA A 277 -2.04 -20.09 8.73
N ASP A 278 -3.20 -20.15 9.40
CA ASP A 278 -4.48 -20.59 8.81
C ASP A 278 -5.47 -19.42 8.70
N ILE A 279 -5.40 -18.47 9.62
CA ILE A 279 -6.26 -17.29 9.66
C ILE A 279 -5.39 -16.07 9.96
N LEU A 280 -5.63 -14.97 9.27
CA LEU A 280 -5.05 -13.67 9.57
C LEU A 280 -6.09 -12.77 10.23
N VAL A 281 -5.76 -12.19 11.38
CA VAL A 281 -6.49 -11.08 11.99
C VAL A 281 -5.69 -9.79 11.80
N THR A 282 -6.26 -8.82 11.10
CA THR A 282 -5.53 -7.59 10.75
C THR A 282 -6.46 -6.39 10.56
N LYS A 283 -5.88 -5.19 10.48
CA LYS A 283 -6.59 -4.01 9.97
C LYS A 283 -6.70 -4.04 8.44
N ALA A 284 -7.60 -3.23 7.88
CA ALA A 284 -7.84 -3.16 6.43
C ALA A 284 -6.71 -2.49 5.61
N GLY A 285 -5.45 -2.60 6.02
CA GLY A 285 -4.31 -1.99 5.34
C GLY A 285 -4.01 -2.66 3.99
N PRO A 286 -3.88 -1.88 2.89
CA PRO A 286 -3.79 -2.40 1.54
C PRO A 286 -2.62 -3.37 1.34
N ALA A 287 -1.43 -3.08 1.87
CA ALA A 287 -0.26 -3.94 1.71
C ALA A 287 -0.46 -5.31 2.38
N THR A 288 -0.87 -5.33 3.65
CA THR A 288 -1.07 -6.58 4.40
C THR A 288 -2.18 -7.44 3.80
N LEU A 289 -3.30 -6.81 3.35
CA LEU A 289 -4.38 -7.55 2.68
C LEU A 289 -3.90 -8.16 1.35
N THR A 290 -3.08 -7.45 0.59
CA THR A 290 -2.51 -7.97 -0.66
C THR A 290 -1.54 -9.11 -0.41
N GLU A 291 -0.64 -8.98 0.58
CA GLU A 291 0.28 -10.05 0.99
C GLU A 291 -0.48 -11.30 1.45
N ALA A 292 -1.52 -11.12 2.28
CA ALA A 292 -2.38 -12.21 2.72
C ALA A 292 -3.13 -12.89 1.57
N ALA A 293 -3.64 -12.10 0.63
CA ALA A 293 -4.30 -12.61 -0.56
C ALA A 293 -3.35 -13.44 -1.44
N ILE A 294 -2.12 -12.97 -1.65
CA ILE A 294 -1.07 -13.70 -2.37
C ILE A 294 -0.71 -15.00 -1.64
N ALA A 295 -0.56 -14.97 -0.32
CA ALA A 295 -0.31 -16.16 0.49
C ALA A 295 -1.51 -17.12 0.53
N GLY A 296 -2.69 -16.68 0.12
CA GLY A 296 -3.94 -17.44 0.23
C GLY A 296 -4.37 -17.61 1.68
N LEU A 297 -4.29 -16.55 2.47
CA LEU A 297 -4.62 -16.57 3.89
C LEU A 297 -5.99 -15.92 4.12
N PRO A 298 -6.99 -16.64 4.67
CA PRO A 298 -8.28 -16.08 5.04
C PRO A 298 -8.13 -14.91 6.04
N MET A 299 -8.88 -13.82 5.83
CA MET A 299 -8.68 -12.56 6.55
C MET A 299 -9.87 -12.21 7.45
N ILE A 300 -9.63 -11.95 8.73
CA ILE A 300 -10.59 -11.30 9.64
C ILE A 300 -10.11 -9.86 9.81
N ILE A 301 -10.87 -8.92 9.30
CA ILE A 301 -10.55 -7.49 9.38
C ILE A 301 -11.13 -6.95 10.69
N SER A 302 -10.24 -6.55 11.60
CA SER A 302 -10.59 -6.07 12.94
C SER A 302 -10.62 -4.55 13.07
N ASP A 303 -10.11 -3.82 12.08
CA ASP A 303 -10.08 -2.36 12.08
C ASP A 303 -9.92 -1.80 10.65
N ALA A 304 -10.40 -0.58 10.43
CA ALA A 304 -10.24 0.15 9.20
C ALA A 304 -10.12 1.66 9.48
N ILE A 305 -9.37 2.37 8.66
CA ILE A 305 -9.33 3.84 8.67
C ILE A 305 -10.56 4.34 7.89
N PRO A 306 -11.53 5.01 8.58
CA PRO A 306 -12.76 5.43 7.94
C PRO A 306 -12.53 6.38 6.75
N GLY A 307 -13.26 6.16 5.67
CA GLY A 307 -13.12 6.90 4.42
C GLY A 307 -12.00 6.38 3.52
N GLN A 308 -10.89 5.96 4.07
CA GLN A 308 -9.72 5.51 3.30
C GLN A 308 -9.70 3.99 3.07
N GLU A 309 -10.02 3.20 4.10
CA GLU A 309 -9.90 1.74 4.05
C GLU A 309 -11.28 1.01 3.97
N ASP A 310 -12.41 1.74 4.02
CA ASP A 310 -13.76 1.13 3.99
C ASP A 310 -13.99 0.23 2.77
N GLY A 311 -13.53 0.66 1.60
CA GLY A 311 -13.64 -0.14 0.38
C GLY A 311 -12.81 -1.43 0.42
N ASN A 312 -11.71 -1.45 1.19
CA ASN A 312 -10.89 -2.64 1.34
C ASN A 312 -11.64 -3.72 2.14
N VAL A 313 -12.39 -3.29 3.18
CA VAL A 313 -13.29 -4.18 3.94
C VAL A 313 -14.34 -4.80 3.03
N THR A 314 -15.09 -3.96 2.30
CA THR A 314 -16.11 -4.40 1.35
C THR A 314 -15.53 -5.38 0.33
N TYR A 315 -14.36 -5.07 -0.23
CA TYR A 315 -13.70 -5.89 -1.24
C TYR A 315 -13.35 -7.30 -0.75
N VAL A 316 -12.81 -7.42 0.46
CA VAL A 316 -12.46 -8.71 1.06
C VAL A 316 -13.72 -9.52 1.38
N VAL A 317 -14.77 -8.88 1.93
CA VAL A 317 -16.01 -9.55 2.34
C VAL A 317 -16.82 -9.99 1.12
N GLU A 318 -17.03 -9.13 0.13
CA GLU A 318 -17.82 -9.45 -1.08
C GLU A 318 -17.18 -10.55 -1.93
N ASN A 319 -15.85 -10.68 -1.88
CA ASN A 319 -15.13 -11.76 -2.54
C ASN A 319 -15.05 -13.05 -1.70
N ASN A 320 -15.70 -13.11 -0.56
CA ASN A 320 -15.67 -14.25 0.37
C ASN A 320 -14.23 -14.67 0.77
N ALA A 321 -13.29 -13.73 0.76
CA ALA A 321 -11.90 -13.93 1.16
C ALA A 321 -11.69 -13.68 2.66
N GLY A 322 -12.68 -13.12 3.33
CA GLY A 322 -12.61 -12.76 4.73
C GLY A 322 -13.92 -12.28 5.33
N ALA A 323 -13.84 -11.79 6.57
CA ALA A 323 -14.94 -11.22 7.32
C ALA A 323 -14.54 -9.88 7.97
N TYR A 324 -15.51 -9.05 8.28
CA TYR A 324 -15.32 -7.83 9.06
C TYR A 324 -15.85 -8.01 10.48
N ALA A 325 -15.00 -7.85 11.47
CA ALA A 325 -15.27 -8.02 12.88
C ALA A 325 -14.56 -6.90 13.70
N PRO A 326 -15.15 -5.69 13.79
CA PRO A 326 -14.47 -4.53 14.39
C PRO A 326 -14.27 -4.61 15.90
N GLU A 327 -15.02 -5.47 16.60
CA GLU A 327 -14.93 -5.60 18.03
C GLU A 327 -14.15 -6.86 18.43
N PRO A 328 -13.32 -6.83 19.51
CA PRO A 328 -12.57 -7.99 19.99
C PRO A 328 -13.39 -9.27 20.17
N ARG A 329 -14.61 -9.16 20.70
CA ARG A 329 -15.54 -10.29 20.86
C ARG A 329 -15.97 -10.88 19.52
N GLN A 330 -16.29 -10.00 18.54
CA GLN A 330 -16.70 -10.43 17.20
C GLN A 330 -15.55 -11.16 16.49
N VAL A 331 -14.29 -10.69 16.64
CA VAL A 331 -13.12 -11.41 16.12
C VAL A 331 -13.04 -12.80 16.74
N ALA A 332 -13.15 -12.90 18.07
CA ALA A 332 -13.08 -14.19 18.77
C ALA A 332 -14.21 -15.15 18.36
N GLU A 333 -15.42 -14.65 18.15
CA GLU A 333 -16.55 -15.42 17.65
C GLU A 333 -16.33 -15.88 16.21
N THR A 334 -15.82 -15.00 15.35
CA THR A 334 -15.52 -15.33 13.95
C THR A 334 -14.43 -16.40 13.86
N VAL A 335 -13.35 -16.27 14.65
CA VAL A 335 -12.30 -17.31 14.75
C VAL A 335 -12.88 -18.63 15.20
N ALA A 336 -13.69 -18.66 16.28
CA ALA A 336 -14.31 -19.88 16.79
C ALA A 336 -15.20 -20.56 15.71
N ASN A 337 -16.04 -19.76 15.04
CA ASN A 337 -16.92 -20.27 13.98
C ASN A 337 -16.11 -20.85 12.80
N TRP A 338 -15.06 -20.16 12.35
CA TRP A 338 -14.24 -20.66 11.23
C TRP A 338 -13.47 -21.93 11.57
N LEU A 339 -12.98 -22.06 12.81
CA LEU A 339 -12.37 -23.31 13.26
C LEU A 339 -13.39 -24.46 13.37
N HIS A 340 -14.62 -24.16 13.79
CA HIS A 340 -15.71 -25.13 13.85
C HIS A 340 -16.18 -25.56 12.44
N GLU A 341 -16.22 -24.66 11.47
CA GLU A 341 -16.54 -24.97 10.06
C GLU A 341 -15.50 -25.91 9.40
N GLY A 342 -14.28 -25.96 9.95
CA GLY A 342 -13.25 -26.91 9.58
C GLY A 342 -12.37 -26.50 8.41
N ALA A 343 -11.48 -27.42 8.02
CA ALA A 343 -10.40 -27.17 7.07
C ALA A 343 -10.90 -26.85 5.64
N ASP A 344 -11.97 -27.48 5.19
CA ASP A 344 -12.51 -27.27 3.83
C ASP A 344 -13.07 -25.85 3.66
N ALA A 345 -13.75 -25.32 4.67
CA ALA A 345 -14.26 -23.95 4.65
C ALA A 345 -13.11 -22.92 4.66
N LEU A 346 -12.07 -23.17 5.43
CA LEU A 346 -10.86 -22.34 5.42
C LEU A 346 -10.14 -22.43 4.06
N ALA A 347 -10.03 -23.60 3.46
CA ALA A 347 -9.43 -23.80 2.14
C ALA A 347 -10.21 -23.05 1.05
N GLN A 348 -11.54 -23.02 1.13
CA GLN A 348 -12.37 -22.25 0.20
C GLN A 348 -12.11 -20.74 0.33
N ARG A 349 -12.04 -20.20 1.56
CA ARG A 349 -11.70 -18.80 1.81
C ARG A 349 -10.29 -18.48 1.31
N ALA A 350 -9.35 -19.40 1.51
CA ALA A 350 -7.98 -19.28 1.01
C ALA A 350 -7.94 -19.20 -0.54
N ALA A 351 -8.72 -20.04 -1.21
CA ALA A 351 -8.86 -20.00 -2.68
C ALA A 351 -9.48 -18.67 -3.15
N ASN A 352 -10.48 -18.16 -2.43
CA ASN A 352 -11.11 -16.87 -2.70
C ASN A 352 -10.12 -15.72 -2.52
N ALA A 353 -9.29 -15.75 -1.47
CA ALA A 353 -8.23 -14.77 -1.25
C ALA A 353 -7.24 -14.75 -2.43
N ARG A 354 -6.78 -15.90 -2.91
CA ARG A 354 -5.87 -15.96 -4.07
C ARG A 354 -6.49 -15.39 -5.34
N ARG A 355 -7.80 -15.49 -5.54
CA ARG A 355 -8.47 -14.94 -6.74
C ARG A 355 -8.44 -13.43 -6.83
N ILE A 356 -8.36 -12.73 -5.70
CA ILE A 356 -8.30 -11.26 -5.66
C ILE A 356 -6.87 -10.71 -5.65
N ALA A 357 -5.86 -11.58 -5.69
CA ALA A 357 -4.46 -11.20 -5.71
C ALA A 357 -3.88 -11.24 -7.13
N ASN A 358 -2.91 -10.36 -7.39
CA ASN A 358 -2.02 -10.50 -8.53
C ASN A 358 -0.57 -10.62 -8.03
N PRO A 359 -0.01 -11.83 -7.93
CA PRO A 359 1.37 -12.05 -7.49
C PRO A 359 2.40 -11.46 -8.46
N ASN A 360 2.01 -11.19 -9.72
CA ASN A 360 2.87 -10.61 -10.74
C ASN A 360 2.84 -9.07 -10.78
N ALA A 361 2.05 -8.43 -9.91
CA ALA A 361 1.84 -6.97 -9.93
C ALA A 361 3.14 -6.17 -9.98
N VAL A 362 4.10 -6.49 -9.11
CA VAL A 362 5.37 -5.76 -9.03
C VAL A 362 6.20 -5.89 -10.32
N TRP A 363 6.14 -7.05 -10.98
CA TRP A 363 6.83 -7.32 -12.23
C TRP A 363 6.20 -6.56 -13.41
N GLU A 364 4.86 -6.58 -13.49
CA GLU A 364 4.12 -5.82 -14.51
C GLU A 364 4.34 -4.30 -14.37
N ILE A 365 4.39 -3.80 -13.13
CA ILE A 365 4.69 -2.40 -12.82
C ILE A 365 6.13 -2.07 -13.23
N ALA A 366 7.10 -2.93 -12.91
CA ALA A 366 8.49 -2.74 -13.27
C ALA A 366 8.69 -2.71 -14.80
N ASP A 367 8.03 -3.61 -15.54
CA ASP A 367 8.08 -3.66 -17.00
C ASP A 367 7.52 -2.38 -17.63
N GLU A 368 6.37 -1.90 -17.13
CA GLU A 368 5.76 -0.66 -17.60
C GLU A 368 6.69 0.54 -17.36
N ILE A 369 7.29 0.64 -16.17
CA ILE A 369 8.24 1.72 -15.86
C ILE A 369 9.48 1.64 -16.74
N TRP A 370 10.02 0.44 -16.94
CA TRP A 370 11.18 0.23 -17.80
C TRP A 370 10.94 0.64 -19.23
N GLN A 371 9.79 0.28 -19.81
CA GLN A 371 9.39 0.71 -21.15
C GLN A 371 9.35 2.24 -21.22
N TRP A 372 8.71 2.92 -20.27
CA TRP A 372 8.62 4.38 -20.26
C TRP A 372 9.96 5.09 -20.02
N ALA A 373 10.90 4.45 -19.33
CA ALA A 373 12.25 4.98 -19.16
C ALA A 373 13.05 5.07 -20.48
N HIS A 374 12.58 4.36 -21.54
CA HIS A 374 13.17 4.40 -22.88
C HIS A 374 12.45 5.36 -23.84
N HIS A 375 11.33 5.95 -23.41
CA HIS A 375 10.67 6.99 -24.18
C HIS A 375 11.43 8.32 -24.13
N GLU A 376 11.34 9.09 -25.21
CA GLU A 376 11.87 10.44 -25.22
C GLU A 376 11.15 11.36 -24.24
N SER A 377 11.85 12.41 -23.80
CA SER A 377 11.25 13.45 -22.99
C SER A 377 10.09 14.13 -23.71
N LEU A 378 9.04 14.41 -22.99
CA LEU A 378 7.78 14.94 -23.51
C LEU A 378 7.71 16.48 -23.39
N PRO A 379 7.00 17.17 -24.28
CA PRO A 379 6.85 18.63 -24.17
C PRO A 379 6.03 19.01 -22.93
N GLY A 380 6.57 19.87 -22.10
CA GLY A 380 5.86 20.47 -20.99
C GLY A 380 4.85 21.54 -21.45
N LYS A 381 4.06 22.07 -20.52
CA LYS A 381 2.95 22.99 -20.82
C LYS A 381 3.37 24.27 -21.54
N ARG A 382 4.55 24.80 -21.22
CA ARG A 382 5.09 26.02 -21.87
C ARG A 382 5.36 25.77 -23.35
N ARG A 383 6.01 24.65 -23.69
CA ARG A 383 6.33 24.28 -25.06
C ARG A 383 5.06 23.94 -25.84
N ARG A 384 4.11 23.19 -25.26
CA ARG A 384 2.80 22.90 -25.87
C ARG A 384 2.05 24.18 -26.27
N ARG A 385 2.03 25.21 -25.40
CA ARG A 385 1.39 26.50 -25.70
C ARG A 385 2.10 27.28 -26.79
N ARG A 386 3.45 27.22 -26.90
CA ARG A 386 4.20 27.84 -28.00
C ARG A 386 3.88 27.16 -29.33
N LEU A 387 3.89 25.83 -29.37
CA LEU A 387 3.58 25.07 -30.58
C LEU A 387 2.15 25.32 -31.07
N HIS A 388 1.17 25.43 -30.17
CA HIS A 388 -0.22 25.74 -30.53
C HIS A 388 -0.35 27.16 -31.15
N ARG A 389 0.26 28.16 -30.54
CA ARG A 389 0.27 29.54 -31.08
C ARG A 389 0.98 29.68 -32.42
N HIS A 390 1.98 28.84 -32.70
CA HIS A 390 2.64 28.83 -34.00
C HIS A 390 1.75 28.20 -35.07
N ARG A 391 1.00 27.16 -34.76
CA ARG A 391 0.03 26.53 -35.69
C ARG A 391 -1.14 27.48 -36.00
N GLU A 392 -1.66 28.21 -35.00
CA GLU A 392 -2.74 29.19 -35.26
C GLU A 392 -2.30 30.42 -36.05
N LYS A 393 -1.01 30.72 -36.16
CA LYS A 393 -0.46 31.83 -36.96
C LYS A 393 -0.07 31.40 -38.38
N SER A 394 -0.01 30.09 -38.65
CA SER A 394 0.35 29.51 -39.92
C SER A 394 -0.86 28.92 -40.67
N SER A 395 -2.04 28.96 -40.10
CA SER A 395 -3.35 28.71 -40.69
C SER A 395 -4.08 30.03 -40.88
#